data_2fe94204c13b358b82362f3398a72022
#
_entry.id   2fe94204c13b358b82362f3398a72022
#
_cell.length_a   1.000
_cell.length_b   1.000
_cell.length_c   1.000
_cell.angle_alpha   90.00
_cell.angle_beta   90.00
_cell.angle_gamma   90.00
#
_symmetry.space_group_name_H-M   'P 1'
#
loop_
_entity.id
_entity.type
_entity.pdbx_description
1 polymer ?
#
loop_
_entity_poly.entity_id
_entity_poly.type
_entity_poly.pdbx_seq_one_letter_code
_entity_poly.pdbx_strand_id
1 'polypeptide(L)'
;YGTQEKPLTIAETLELAAKQCFRPQELLHISPDILVCDLHPCYTTAEESRKLAKELDVPVLEVQHHHGHALSVMAEHHLDGKCLAVIFDGTGFGTDGTVWGGEFLLCEDRSFIRVGAVKPISMISGDESVRQAWKSLLCHLVHSGIPSDDKRAAVVKAAVAGGLNTVKSSSMGRLFD
;
A
#
# COMPACT_ATOMS: atom_id res chain seq x y z
N TYR A 1 -32.01 28.23 3.96
CA TYR A 1 -32.32 26.96 3.27
C TYR A 1 -31.05 26.46 2.64
N GLY A 2 -30.32 25.59 3.37
CA GLY A 2 -29.12 24.90 2.85
C GLY A 2 -29.57 23.78 1.93
N THR A 3 -29.15 23.84 0.68
CA THR A 3 -29.18 22.68 -0.22
C THR A 3 -28.25 21.62 0.35
N GLN A 4 -28.81 20.51 0.85
CA GLN A 4 -28.01 19.34 1.15
C GLN A 4 -27.45 18.82 -0.18
N GLU A 5 -26.18 19.08 -0.44
CA GLU A 5 -25.51 18.46 -1.56
C GLU A 5 -25.49 16.95 -1.31
N LYS A 6 -25.97 16.22 -2.29
CA LYS A 6 -25.97 14.76 -2.25
C LYS A 6 -24.50 14.29 -2.16
N PRO A 7 -24.17 13.39 -1.23
CA PRO A 7 -22.80 12.89 -1.15
C PRO A 7 -22.39 12.24 -2.49
N LEU A 8 -21.22 12.61 -2.97
CA LEU A 8 -20.65 12.06 -4.20
C LEU A 8 -20.51 10.55 -4.09
N THR A 9 -20.78 9.85 -5.17
CA THR A 9 -20.44 8.44 -5.29
C THR A 9 -18.91 8.28 -5.36
N ILE A 10 -18.41 7.08 -5.10
CA ILE A 10 -16.98 6.77 -5.20
C ILE A 10 -16.47 7.12 -6.61
N ALA A 11 -17.22 6.79 -7.66
CA ALA A 11 -16.87 7.10 -9.04
C ALA A 11 -16.79 8.62 -9.28
N GLU A 12 -17.75 9.41 -8.84
CA GLU A 12 -17.75 10.87 -8.95
C GLU A 12 -16.61 11.50 -8.14
N THR A 13 -16.31 10.95 -6.95
CA THR A 13 -15.16 11.41 -6.13
C THR A 13 -13.84 11.14 -6.82
N LEU A 14 -13.68 9.98 -7.44
CA LEU A 14 -12.47 9.61 -8.18
C LEU A 14 -12.31 10.45 -9.46
N GLU A 15 -13.41 10.70 -10.19
CA GLU A 15 -13.40 11.57 -11.36
C GLU A 15 -13.05 13.02 -10.98
N LEU A 16 -13.59 13.51 -9.86
CA LEU A 16 -13.26 14.84 -9.35
C LEU A 16 -11.80 14.93 -8.90
N ALA A 17 -11.31 13.90 -8.21
CA ALA A 17 -9.91 13.81 -7.79
C ALA A 17 -8.97 13.75 -9.01
N ALA A 18 -9.29 12.93 -10.02
CA ALA A 18 -8.56 12.89 -11.26
C ALA A 18 -8.54 14.29 -11.91
N LYS A 19 -9.68 14.94 -12.11
CA LYS A 19 -9.76 16.29 -12.65
C LYS A 19 -8.98 17.32 -11.84
N GLN A 20 -8.92 17.18 -10.51
CA GLN A 20 -8.13 18.07 -9.65
C GLN A 20 -6.63 17.79 -9.72
N CYS A 21 -6.22 16.55 -9.91
CA CYS A 21 -4.81 16.21 -10.14
C CYS A 21 -4.25 16.81 -11.45
N PHE A 22 -5.12 17.06 -12.43
CA PHE A 22 -4.72 17.70 -13.70
C PHE A 22 -4.62 19.22 -13.64
N ARG A 23 -5.28 19.85 -12.67
CA ARG A 23 -5.19 21.31 -12.51
C ARG A 23 -3.79 21.85 -12.23
N PRO A 24 -2.85 21.14 -11.56
CA PRO A 24 -1.47 21.59 -11.45
C PRO A 24 -0.79 21.85 -12.80
N GLN A 25 -1.15 21.10 -13.86
CA GLN A 25 -0.61 21.35 -15.20
C GLN A 25 -1.07 22.70 -15.77
N GLU A 26 -2.35 23.01 -15.62
CA GLU A 26 -2.91 24.29 -16.05
C GLU A 26 -2.41 25.44 -15.17
N LEU A 27 -2.34 25.22 -13.85
CA LEU A 27 -1.89 26.22 -12.88
C LEU A 27 -0.39 26.50 -12.95
N LEU A 28 0.43 25.47 -13.18
CA LEU A 28 1.89 25.56 -13.15
C LEU A 28 2.51 25.59 -14.56
N HIS A 29 1.70 25.46 -15.61
CA HIS A 29 2.16 25.35 -17.00
C HIS A 29 3.23 24.26 -17.19
N ILE A 30 3.07 23.12 -16.50
CA ILE A 30 3.99 21.99 -16.56
C ILE A 30 3.45 20.95 -17.52
N SER A 31 4.30 20.49 -18.44
CA SER A 31 4.04 19.28 -19.24
C SER A 31 4.92 18.16 -18.67
N PRO A 32 4.37 17.06 -18.17
CA PRO A 32 5.17 15.97 -17.64
C PRO A 32 5.87 15.20 -18.77
N ASP A 33 7.12 14.85 -18.56
CA ASP A 33 7.88 13.97 -19.47
C ASP A 33 7.67 12.48 -19.10
N ILE A 34 7.20 12.21 -17.89
CA ILE A 34 6.97 10.86 -17.35
C ILE A 34 5.92 10.90 -16.23
N LEU A 35 5.09 9.89 -16.15
CA LEU A 35 4.20 9.67 -15.01
C LEU A 35 4.74 8.55 -14.11
N VAL A 36 4.62 8.73 -12.81
CA VAL A 36 5.05 7.72 -11.83
C VAL A 36 3.84 7.27 -11.03
N CYS A 37 3.67 5.98 -10.83
CA CYS A 37 2.60 5.44 -10.02
C CYS A 37 3.06 4.22 -9.21
N ASP A 38 2.20 3.78 -8.27
CA ASP A 38 2.44 2.56 -7.51
C ASP A 38 2.39 1.32 -8.40
N LEU A 39 3.21 0.33 -8.08
CA LEU A 39 3.26 -0.97 -8.76
C LEU A 39 1.97 -1.80 -8.56
N HIS A 40 1.09 -1.42 -7.64
CA HIS A 40 -0.11 -2.19 -7.32
C HIS A 40 -1.05 -2.30 -8.54
N PRO A 41 -1.39 -3.53 -9.01
CA PRO A 41 -2.10 -3.72 -10.27
C PRO A 41 -3.54 -3.17 -10.26
N CYS A 42 -4.17 -3.15 -9.09
CA CYS A 42 -5.59 -2.79 -8.91
C CYS A 42 -5.81 -1.42 -8.24
N TYR A 43 -4.79 -0.61 -8.03
CA TYR A 43 -5.02 0.74 -7.53
C TYR A 43 -5.62 1.62 -8.63
N THR A 44 -6.75 2.25 -8.29
CA THR A 44 -7.43 3.18 -9.20
C THR A 44 -6.49 4.29 -9.66
N THR A 45 -5.64 4.80 -8.77
CA THR A 45 -4.64 5.82 -9.09
C THR A 45 -3.62 5.34 -10.12
N ALA A 46 -3.20 4.08 -10.06
CA ALA A 46 -2.30 3.50 -11.04
C ALA A 46 -3.00 3.31 -12.40
N GLU A 47 -4.27 2.89 -12.40
CA GLU A 47 -5.07 2.77 -13.61
C GLU A 47 -5.27 4.14 -14.28
N GLU A 48 -5.64 5.17 -13.53
CA GLU A 48 -5.80 6.53 -14.03
C GLU A 48 -4.47 7.10 -14.55
N SER A 49 -3.34 6.84 -13.86
CA SER A 49 -2.01 7.23 -14.34
C SER A 49 -1.68 6.60 -15.69
N ARG A 50 -2.02 5.32 -15.90
CA ARG A 50 -1.81 4.65 -17.19
C ARG A 50 -2.69 5.21 -18.31
N LYS A 51 -3.95 5.58 -17.99
CA LYS A 51 -4.85 6.24 -18.95
C LYS A 51 -4.29 7.59 -19.36
N LEU A 52 -3.92 8.40 -18.37
CA LEU A 52 -3.36 9.72 -18.59
C LEU A 52 -2.06 9.68 -19.41
N ALA A 53 -1.16 8.76 -19.11
CA ALA A 53 0.07 8.62 -19.85
C ALA A 53 -0.17 8.37 -21.34
N LYS A 54 -1.21 7.59 -21.67
CA LYS A 54 -1.62 7.37 -23.07
C LYS A 54 -2.17 8.64 -23.73
N GLU A 55 -2.92 9.45 -22.97
CA GLU A 55 -3.48 10.71 -23.47
C GLU A 55 -2.38 11.75 -23.72
N LEU A 56 -1.36 11.76 -22.88
CA LEU A 56 -0.24 12.70 -22.97
C LEU A 56 0.93 12.20 -23.84
N ASP A 57 0.86 10.94 -24.30
CA ASP A 57 1.94 10.27 -25.03
C ASP A 57 3.28 10.27 -24.26
N VAL A 58 3.21 9.98 -22.95
CA VAL A 58 4.39 9.91 -22.07
C VAL A 58 4.53 8.54 -21.44
N PRO A 59 5.75 8.10 -21.04
CA PRO A 59 5.96 6.84 -20.38
C PRO A 59 5.41 6.83 -18.95
N VAL A 60 5.07 5.62 -18.46
CA VAL A 60 4.73 5.36 -17.05
C VAL A 60 5.87 4.59 -16.39
N LEU A 61 6.28 5.04 -15.22
CA LEU A 61 7.18 4.30 -14.32
C LEU A 61 6.37 3.78 -13.13
N GLU A 62 6.29 2.47 -13.01
CA GLU A 62 5.68 1.82 -11.84
C GLU A 62 6.75 1.57 -10.79
N VAL A 63 6.51 2.05 -9.56
CA VAL A 63 7.46 1.98 -8.45
C VAL A 63 6.90 1.13 -7.32
N GLN A 64 7.70 0.24 -6.76
CA GLN A 64 7.30 -0.51 -5.59
C GLN A 64 7.14 0.46 -4.40
N HIS A 65 6.02 0.32 -3.67
CA HIS A 65 5.57 1.25 -2.64
C HIS A 65 6.67 1.63 -1.62
N HIS A 66 7.26 0.64 -0.97
CA HIS A 66 8.28 0.86 0.06
C HIS A 66 9.61 1.35 -0.51
N HIS A 67 9.93 0.97 -1.75
CA HIS A 67 11.07 1.55 -2.46
C HIS A 67 10.84 3.04 -2.72
N GLY A 68 9.60 3.43 -3.08
CA GLY A 68 9.21 4.84 -3.19
C GLY A 68 9.43 5.62 -1.89
N HIS A 69 9.06 5.07 -0.73
CA HIS A 69 9.35 5.66 0.57
C HIS A 69 10.86 5.84 0.80
N ALA A 70 11.65 4.79 0.53
CA ALA A 70 13.09 4.87 0.68
C ALA A 70 13.72 5.96 -0.22
N LEU A 71 13.35 5.98 -1.50
CA LEU A 71 13.84 6.97 -2.47
C LEU A 71 13.46 8.39 -2.08
N SER A 72 12.27 8.61 -1.51
CA SER A 72 11.84 9.94 -1.04
C SER A 72 12.75 10.48 0.04
N VAL A 73 13.09 9.64 1.04
CA VAL A 73 14.02 10.01 2.11
C VAL A 73 15.45 10.20 1.59
N MET A 74 15.91 9.30 0.72
CA MET A 74 17.23 9.41 0.10
C MET A 74 17.36 10.73 -0.70
N ALA A 75 16.35 11.08 -1.46
CA ALA A 75 16.34 12.32 -2.24
C ALA A 75 16.31 13.57 -1.35
N GLU A 76 15.47 13.59 -0.31
CA GLU A 76 15.37 14.70 0.64
C GLU A 76 16.69 14.99 1.35
N HIS A 77 17.42 13.93 1.71
CA HIS A 77 18.69 14.03 2.43
C HIS A 77 19.94 13.96 1.55
N HIS A 78 19.77 13.97 0.21
CA HIS A 78 20.86 13.87 -0.76
C HIS A 78 21.78 12.67 -0.50
N LEU A 79 21.19 11.52 -0.18
CA LEU A 79 21.93 10.28 0.08
C LEU A 79 22.20 9.56 -1.23
N ASP A 80 23.49 9.45 -1.57
CA ASP A 80 23.97 8.68 -2.72
C ASP A 80 24.50 7.31 -2.31
N GLY A 81 24.47 6.36 -3.24
CA GLY A 81 25.03 5.03 -3.03
C GLY A 81 24.11 4.08 -2.27
N LYS A 82 24.70 3.10 -1.60
CA LYS A 82 23.96 2.04 -0.89
C LYS A 82 23.39 2.52 0.43
N CYS A 83 22.05 2.38 0.57
CA CYS A 83 21.34 2.69 1.81
C CYS A 83 20.52 1.48 2.27
N LEU A 84 20.60 1.17 3.55
CA LEU A 84 19.67 0.24 4.18
C LEU A 84 18.45 1.01 4.67
N ALA A 85 17.32 0.82 3.97
CA ALA A 85 16.05 1.40 4.36
C ALA A 85 15.28 0.44 5.28
N VAL A 86 14.88 0.94 6.45
CA VAL A 86 13.97 0.25 7.39
C VAL A 86 12.63 0.95 7.29
N ILE A 87 11.61 0.23 6.81
CA ILE A 87 10.34 0.84 6.45
C ILE A 87 9.22 0.16 7.20
N PHE A 88 8.52 0.93 8.02
CA PHE A 88 7.35 0.48 8.76
C PHE A 88 6.11 1.21 8.24
N ASP A 89 5.16 0.41 7.74
CA ASP A 89 3.97 0.90 7.06
C ASP A 89 2.77 0.00 7.35
N GLY A 90 1.58 0.50 7.04
CA GLY A 90 0.31 -0.23 7.19
C GLY A 90 0.03 -1.20 6.05
N THR A 91 0.41 -0.83 4.81
CA THR A 91 0.15 -1.67 3.64
C THR A 91 0.88 -1.16 2.40
N GLY A 92 1.51 -2.05 1.67
CA GLY A 92 2.04 -1.82 0.33
C GLY A 92 2.09 -3.13 -0.43
N PHE A 93 1.97 -3.07 -1.75
CA PHE A 93 2.01 -4.24 -2.61
C PHE A 93 3.45 -4.75 -2.74
N GLY A 94 3.68 -5.98 -2.26
CA GLY A 94 4.96 -6.65 -2.36
C GLY A 94 5.20 -7.23 -3.75
N THR A 95 6.46 -7.25 -4.19
CA THR A 95 6.84 -7.87 -5.47
C THR A 95 6.61 -9.38 -5.50
N ASP A 96 6.36 -9.98 -4.34
CA ASP A 96 6.01 -11.39 -4.15
C ASP A 96 4.48 -11.63 -4.06
N GLY A 97 3.68 -10.59 -4.30
CA GLY A 97 2.22 -10.64 -4.22
C GLY A 97 1.66 -10.66 -2.80
N THR A 98 2.49 -10.41 -1.78
CA THR A 98 2.07 -10.31 -0.38
C THR A 98 1.89 -8.86 0.05
N VAL A 99 1.28 -8.62 1.20
CA VAL A 99 1.18 -7.29 1.81
C VAL A 99 2.45 -7.02 2.61
N TRP A 100 3.21 -6.05 2.16
CA TRP A 100 4.40 -5.56 2.85
C TRP A 100 4.06 -4.42 3.82
N GLY A 101 4.97 -4.14 4.76
CA GLY A 101 4.85 -3.02 5.70
C GLY A 101 5.77 -3.13 6.91
N GLY A 102 6.72 -4.07 6.89
CA GLY A 102 7.80 -4.17 7.89
C GLY A 102 9.06 -4.66 7.20
N GLU A 103 9.67 -3.79 6.36
CA GLU A 103 10.65 -4.19 5.37
C GLU A 103 12.04 -3.65 5.65
N PHE A 104 13.05 -4.44 5.28
CA PHE A 104 14.45 -4.04 5.25
C PHE A 104 14.91 -4.14 3.80
N LEU A 105 15.10 -2.98 3.16
CA LEU A 105 15.49 -2.88 1.76
C LEU A 105 16.91 -2.31 1.64
N LEU A 106 17.79 -3.02 0.95
CA LEU A 106 19.06 -2.47 0.53
C LEU A 106 18.84 -1.77 -0.81
N CYS A 107 18.81 -0.44 -0.78
CA CYS A 107 18.58 0.41 -1.94
C CYS A 107 19.92 0.90 -2.51
N GLU A 108 20.04 0.87 -3.84
CA GLU A 108 21.17 1.41 -4.57
C GLU A 108 20.66 2.01 -5.89
N ASP A 109 20.86 3.30 -6.09
CA ASP A 109 20.35 4.05 -7.24
C ASP A 109 18.84 3.86 -7.44
N ARG A 110 18.43 3.20 -8.54
CA ARG A 110 17.04 2.93 -8.91
C ARG A 110 16.59 1.51 -8.60
N SER A 111 17.38 0.77 -7.86
CA SER A 111 17.13 -0.64 -7.55
C SER A 111 17.10 -0.90 -6.05
N PHE A 112 16.49 -2.01 -5.67
CA PHE A 112 16.52 -2.46 -4.29
C PHE A 112 16.56 -3.98 -4.21
N ILE A 113 17.05 -4.48 -3.08
CA ILE A 113 16.99 -5.89 -2.70
C ILE A 113 16.31 -5.95 -1.34
N ARG A 114 15.28 -6.79 -1.21
CA ARG A 114 14.67 -7.09 0.09
C ARG A 114 15.60 -8.01 0.87
N VAL A 115 16.30 -7.46 1.86
CA VAL A 115 17.27 -8.22 2.68
C VAL A 115 16.65 -8.80 3.95
N GLY A 116 15.45 -8.35 4.33
CA GLY A 116 14.71 -8.85 5.47
C GLY A 116 13.32 -8.26 5.56
N ALA A 117 12.53 -8.85 6.45
CA ALA A 117 11.20 -8.34 6.78
C ALA A 117 10.79 -8.81 8.17
N VAL A 118 9.81 -8.13 8.77
CA VAL A 118 9.06 -8.68 9.89
C VAL A 118 8.43 -9.99 9.44
N LYS A 119 8.46 -11.01 10.31
CA LYS A 119 7.93 -12.34 9.99
C LYS A 119 6.50 -12.25 9.48
N PRO A 120 6.26 -12.63 8.22
CA PRO A 120 4.91 -12.55 7.67
C PRO A 120 3.95 -13.51 8.36
N ILE A 121 2.75 -13.04 8.66
CA ILE A 121 1.65 -13.86 9.18
C ILE A 121 0.50 -13.91 8.17
N SER A 122 -0.38 -14.90 8.31
CA SER A 122 -1.62 -14.95 7.54
C SER A 122 -2.67 -14.09 8.22
N MET A 123 -3.14 -13.07 7.51
CA MET A 123 -4.21 -12.16 7.94
C MET A 123 -5.50 -12.52 7.22
N ILE A 124 -6.63 -12.56 7.93
CA ILE A 124 -7.95 -12.78 7.33
C ILE A 124 -8.54 -11.47 6.77
N SER A 125 -9.40 -11.58 5.74
CA SER A 125 -10.24 -10.49 5.22
C SER A 125 -9.52 -9.31 4.56
N GLY A 126 -8.23 -9.43 4.23
CA GLY A 126 -7.52 -8.39 3.47
C GLY A 126 -7.73 -6.97 4.02
N ASP A 127 -8.19 -6.04 3.18
CA ASP A 127 -8.38 -4.62 3.55
C ASP A 127 -9.41 -4.38 4.65
N GLU A 128 -10.39 -5.28 4.80
CA GLU A 128 -11.39 -5.10 5.85
C GLU A 128 -10.79 -5.29 7.26
N SER A 129 -9.65 -5.99 7.37
CA SER A 129 -8.94 -6.13 8.65
C SER A 129 -8.43 -4.78 9.19
N VAL A 130 -8.19 -3.79 8.33
CA VAL A 130 -7.83 -2.41 8.74
C VAL A 130 -8.93 -1.76 9.55
N ARG A 131 -10.17 -1.97 9.13
CA ARG A 131 -11.35 -1.35 9.78
C ARG A 131 -11.78 -2.08 11.04
N GLN A 132 -11.27 -3.28 11.26
CA GLN A 132 -11.68 -4.18 12.34
C GLN A 132 -10.47 -4.73 13.06
N ALA A 133 -9.87 -3.92 13.94
CA ALA A 133 -8.64 -4.23 14.69
C ALA A 133 -8.63 -5.60 15.37
N TRP A 134 -9.79 -6.11 15.82
CA TRP A 134 -9.90 -7.45 16.39
C TRP A 134 -9.45 -8.57 15.44
N LYS A 135 -9.55 -8.38 14.12
CA LYS A 135 -9.09 -9.36 13.12
C LYS A 135 -7.57 -9.43 13.13
N SER A 136 -6.90 -8.28 13.12
CA SER A 136 -5.44 -8.18 13.28
C SER A 136 -4.99 -8.83 14.58
N LEU A 137 -5.58 -8.44 15.70
CA LEU A 137 -5.26 -8.99 17.01
C LEU A 137 -5.35 -10.52 17.02
N LEU A 138 -6.49 -11.09 16.62
CA LEU A 138 -6.67 -12.53 16.64
C LEU A 138 -5.73 -13.28 15.70
N CYS A 139 -5.41 -12.72 14.53
CA CYS A 139 -4.41 -13.31 13.65
C CYS A 139 -3.02 -13.35 14.31
N HIS A 140 -2.60 -12.27 14.96
CA HIS A 140 -1.34 -12.21 15.69
C HIS A 140 -1.30 -13.19 16.86
N LEU A 141 -2.37 -13.27 17.66
CA LEU A 141 -2.47 -14.24 18.77
C LEU A 141 -2.40 -15.69 18.29
N VAL A 142 -3.12 -16.03 17.20
CA VAL A 142 -3.08 -17.35 16.58
C VAL A 142 -1.66 -17.72 16.12
N HIS A 143 -0.97 -16.80 15.45
CA HIS A 143 0.40 -17.05 14.99
C HIS A 143 1.43 -17.12 16.10
N SER A 144 1.19 -16.42 17.21
CA SER A 144 2.06 -16.44 18.40
C SER A 144 1.75 -17.59 19.35
N GLY A 145 0.71 -18.40 19.08
CA GLY A 145 0.27 -19.47 19.95
C GLY A 145 -0.32 -19.00 21.29
N ILE A 146 -0.70 -17.71 21.35
CA ILE A 146 -1.29 -17.13 22.56
C ILE A 146 -2.79 -17.42 22.58
N PRO A 147 -3.33 -18.06 23.65
CA PRO A 147 -4.76 -18.31 23.73
C PRO A 147 -5.57 -17.01 23.87
N SER A 148 -6.80 -17.05 23.37
CA SER A 148 -7.74 -15.94 23.47
C SER A 148 -9.12 -16.46 23.86
N ASP A 149 -9.78 -15.76 24.77
CA ASP A 149 -11.16 -16.05 25.20
C ASP A 149 -12.22 -15.46 24.23
N ASP A 150 -11.78 -14.77 23.18
CA ASP A 150 -12.70 -14.25 22.16
C ASP A 150 -13.36 -15.41 21.40
N LYS A 151 -14.69 -15.42 21.39
CA LYS A 151 -15.49 -16.46 20.71
C LYS A 151 -15.17 -16.62 19.22
N ARG A 152 -14.59 -15.59 18.60
CA ARG A 152 -14.20 -15.59 17.19
C ARG A 152 -12.84 -16.25 16.94
N ALA A 153 -12.03 -16.46 18.01
CA ALA A 153 -10.68 -16.99 17.88
C ALA A 153 -10.63 -18.38 17.19
N ALA A 154 -11.59 -19.24 17.48
CA ALA A 154 -11.68 -20.57 16.84
C ALA A 154 -11.91 -20.48 15.33
N VAL A 155 -12.77 -19.55 14.89
CA VAL A 155 -13.06 -19.32 13.46
C VAL A 155 -11.83 -18.73 12.76
N VAL A 156 -11.17 -17.73 13.38
CA VAL A 156 -9.93 -17.14 12.84
C VAL A 156 -8.84 -18.19 12.71
N LYS A 157 -8.65 -19.02 13.73
CA LYS A 157 -7.68 -20.12 13.70
C LYS A 157 -7.94 -21.10 12.57
N ALA A 158 -9.20 -21.50 12.36
CA ALA A 158 -9.59 -22.38 11.26
C ALA A 158 -9.36 -21.72 9.89
N ALA A 159 -9.72 -20.46 9.73
CA ALA A 159 -9.51 -19.71 8.49
C ALA A 159 -8.01 -19.56 8.15
N VAL A 160 -7.19 -19.21 9.14
CA VAL A 160 -5.72 -19.12 9.00
C VAL A 160 -5.12 -20.48 8.64
N ALA A 161 -5.53 -21.55 9.31
CA ALA A 161 -5.03 -22.90 9.04
C ALA A 161 -5.45 -23.42 7.67
N GLY A 162 -6.67 -23.12 7.23
CA GLY A 162 -7.20 -23.51 5.92
C GLY A 162 -6.83 -22.57 4.78
N GLY A 163 -6.15 -21.44 5.05
CA GLY A 163 -5.84 -20.44 4.02
C GLY A 163 -7.09 -19.74 3.45
N LEU A 164 -8.21 -19.75 4.21
CA LEU A 164 -9.48 -19.25 3.70
C LEU A 164 -9.56 -17.73 3.83
N ASN A 165 -9.69 -17.04 2.69
CA ASN A 165 -9.73 -15.58 2.62
C ASN A 165 -8.59 -14.93 3.42
N THR A 166 -7.37 -15.42 3.23
CA THR A 166 -6.17 -14.95 3.91
C THR A 166 -5.17 -14.37 2.93
N VAL A 167 -4.41 -13.39 3.39
CA VAL A 167 -3.25 -12.82 2.72
C VAL A 167 -2.05 -12.86 3.65
N LYS A 168 -0.86 -13.10 3.12
CA LYS A 168 0.39 -12.97 3.89
C LYS A 168 0.73 -11.50 4.06
N SER A 169 1.09 -11.11 5.30
CA SER A 169 1.45 -9.73 5.59
C SER A 169 2.62 -9.65 6.57
N SER A 170 3.60 -8.81 6.25
CA SER A 170 4.69 -8.36 7.13
C SER A 170 4.43 -6.98 7.75
N SER A 171 3.22 -6.45 7.60
CA SER A 171 2.86 -5.10 8.00
C SER A 171 3.04 -4.83 9.49
N MET A 172 3.82 -3.81 9.81
CA MET A 172 3.96 -3.28 11.16
C MET A 172 2.72 -2.49 11.59
N GLY A 173 2.07 -1.76 10.67
CA GLY A 173 0.82 -1.06 10.97
C GLY A 173 -0.24 -2.01 11.50
N ARG A 174 -0.37 -3.20 10.87
CA ARG A 174 -1.32 -4.23 11.34
C ARG A 174 -0.99 -4.82 12.70
N LEU A 175 0.26 -4.74 13.13
CA LEU A 175 0.67 -5.16 14.48
C LEU A 175 0.26 -4.12 15.52
N PHE A 176 0.23 -2.83 15.14
CA PHE A 176 -0.14 -1.74 16.05
C PHE A 176 -1.65 -1.48 16.09
N ASP A 177 -2.43 -1.94 15.12
CA ASP A 177 -3.90 -1.88 15.11
C ASP A 177 -4.51 -2.74 16.25
#